data_02cefc141b405fada28f4c9292c3e3fd
#
_entry.id   02cefc141b405fada28f4c9292c3e3fd
#
_cell.length_a   1.000
_cell.length_b   1.000
_cell.length_c   1.000
_cell.angle_alpha   90.00
_cell.angle_beta   90.00
_cell.angle_gamma   90.00
#
_symmetry.space_group_name_H-M   'P 1'
#
loop_
_entity.id
_entity.type
_entity.pdbx_description
1 polymer ?
#
loop_
_entity_poly.entity_id
_entity_poly.type
_entity_poly.pdbx_seq_one_letter_code
_entity_poly.pdbx_strand_id
1 'polypeptide(L)'
;MRHGEIEMIGTADGSGMRESTSRFVLAALGAILLIAWAAGCSGDGAPIDPITGPDPGDEVEIPGDPFTGTAFTITQAEIQQLVTDIAHDSTLGRGSPSPELNEVAEYIAGVFAGAGLTPGGDDGGYLQWFQARTPGEPLAPNVVGWIEGSDPELRDEFVVLSAHFDHLGGIDDGPGVDQIYNGADDNASGTAALLEIAEAVGAMSTPPKRSVVFLAASAEELGLRGSIFFLSHSQFSPAAMIANVNFDMIGRGETNHIWMIRRTDSEIAAVALAVAAQHPDLGLAPEDSPDDVFIQRSDSGAFVLKGIDALFYHSGLHAEYHQVSDEVALLDTLKIEKVAKLGYWVTVELAGRP
;
A
#
# COMPACT_ATOMS: atom_id res chain seq x y z
N MET A 1 5.62 -66.56 -24.37
CA MET A 1 4.61 -67.02 -25.37
C MET A 1 3.89 -65.74 -25.84
N ARG A 2 4.11 -65.49 -27.17
CA ARG A 2 3.31 -64.69 -28.12
C ARG A 2 3.01 -63.21 -27.71
N HIS A 3 3.67 -62.21 -28.27
CA HIS A 3 3.66 -61.62 -29.63
C HIS A 3 2.24 -61.23 -30.12
N GLY A 4 2.10 -59.96 -30.44
CA GLY A 4 1.02 -59.31 -31.16
C GLY A 4 1.35 -57.87 -31.50
N GLU A 5 2.23 -57.69 -32.50
CA GLU A 5 2.36 -56.47 -33.32
C GLU A 5 1.22 -56.40 -34.32
N ILE A 6 0.71 -55.22 -34.64
CA ILE A 6 0.11 -54.81 -35.91
C ILE A 6 0.21 -53.29 -35.93
N GLU A 7 1.19 -52.70 -36.60
CA GLU A 7 1.25 -52.27 -38.00
C GLU A 7 0.45 -51.01 -38.35
N MET A 8 1.26 -50.06 -38.82
CA MET A 8 0.90 -48.80 -39.46
C MET A 8 0.32 -49.02 -40.86
N ILE A 9 -0.53 -48.11 -41.31
CA ILE A 9 -0.74 -47.59 -42.66
C ILE A 9 -1.65 -46.37 -42.49
N GLY A 10 -1.46 -45.08 -42.92
CA GLY A 10 -0.73 -44.62 -44.08
C GLY A 10 -1.61 -43.67 -44.88
N THR A 11 -1.03 -42.51 -45.26
CA THR A 11 -1.33 -41.61 -46.38
C THR A 11 -2.51 -40.62 -46.21
N ALA A 12 -2.20 -39.34 -46.04
CA ALA A 12 -1.93 -38.25 -47.03
C ALA A 12 -3.13 -37.85 -47.90
N ASP A 13 -3.50 -36.60 -47.81
CA ASP A 13 -3.66 -35.54 -48.82
C ASP A 13 -4.67 -34.49 -48.30
N GLY A 14 -4.51 -33.22 -48.28
CA GLY A 14 -4.07 -32.29 -49.26
C GLY A 14 -5.03 -31.11 -49.23
N SER A 15 -4.44 -29.92 -49.15
CA SER A 15 -4.97 -28.64 -49.62
C SER A 15 -6.09 -27.91 -48.86
N GLY A 16 -5.78 -26.67 -48.52
CA GLY A 16 -6.76 -25.64 -48.26
C GLY A 16 -6.28 -24.50 -47.40
N MET A 17 -5.35 -23.66 -47.93
CA MET A 17 -5.10 -22.32 -47.46
C MET A 17 -6.38 -21.49 -47.32
N ARG A 18 -6.56 -20.78 -46.22
CA ARG A 18 -7.09 -19.41 -46.21
C ARG A 18 -6.54 -18.67 -45.01
N GLU A 19 -5.67 -17.74 -45.33
CA GLU A 19 -5.30 -16.60 -44.51
C GLU A 19 -6.54 -15.79 -44.17
N SER A 20 -6.66 -15.39 -42.89
CA SER A 20 -7.50 -14.28 -42.50
C SER A 20 -6.71 -13.37 -41.56
N THR A 21 -6.02 -12.44 -42.16
CA THR A 21 -5.45 -11.27 -41.51
C THR A 21 -6.59 -10.35 -41.08
N SER A 22 -6.76 -10.16 -39.79
CA SER A 22 -7.53 -9.01 -39.25
C SER A 22 -6.57 -8.06 -38.55
N ARG A 23 -6.21 -7.01 -39.29
CA ARG A 23 -5.60 -5.80 -38.78
C ARG A 23 -6.69 -4.98 -38.09
N PHE A 24 -6.54 -4.73 -36.80
CA PHE A 24 -7.21 -3.59 -36.17
C PHE A 24 -6.20 -2.48 -35.93
N VAL A 25 -6.26 -1.48 -36.79
CA VAL A 25 -5.66 -0.15 -36.58
C VAL A 25 -6.74 0.67 -35.87
N LEU A 26 -6.49 1.09 -34.65
CA LEU A 26 -7.26 2.18 -34.04
C LEU A 26 -6.36 3.41 -33.99
N ALA A 27 -6.63 4.34 -34.90
CA ALA A 27 -6.21 5.71 -34.79
C ALA A 27 -7.39 6.51 -34.21
N ALA A 28 -7.21 7.09 -33.04
CA ALA A 28 -8.11 8.11 -32.51
C ALA A 28 -7.32 9.39 -32.28
N LEU A 29 -7.37 10.29 -33.25
CA LEU A 29 -7.00 11.69 -33.13
C LEU A 29 -8.18 12.44 -32.56
N GLY A 30 -8.09 12.86 -31.30
CA GLY A 30 -9.02 13.81 -30.68
C GLY A 30 -8.48 15.22 -30.77
N ALA A 31 -9.13 16.07 -31.52
CA ALA A 31 -8.83 17.49 -31.68
C ALA A 31 -9.26 18.26 -30.41
N ILE A 32 -8.30 18.95 -29.78
CA ILE A 32 -8.57 19.90 -28.69
C ILE A 32 -9.03 21.23 -29.32
N LEU A 33 -10.25 21.61 -29.02
CA LEU A 33 -10.79 22.95 -29.33
C LEU A 33 -10.40 23.92 -28.20
N LEU A 34 -9.49 24.84 -28.49
CA LEU A 34 -9.21 26.01 -27.67
C LEU A 34 -10.31 27.04 -27.89
N ILE A 35 -11.14 27.31 -26.88
CA ILE A 35 -12.02 28.48 -26.84
C ILE A 35 -11.38 29.49 -25.89
N ALA A 36 -10.80 30.53 -26.47
CA ALA A 36 -10.39 31.72 -25.77
C ALA A 36 -11.59 32.61 -25.48
N TRP A 37 -11.87 32.85 -24.21
CA TRP A 37 -12.80 33.91 -23.80
C TRP A 37 -11.99 35.06 -23.20
N ALA A 38 -11.90 36.15 -23.96
CA ALA A 38 -11.45 37.44 -23.47
C ALA A 38 -12.64 38.20 -22.93
N ALA A 39 -12.69 38.45 -21.64
CA ALA A 39 -13.54 39.47 -21.06
C ALA A 39 -12.64 40.32 -20.13
N GLY A 40 -12.39 41.53 -20.58
CA GLY A 40 -11.73 42.55 -19.77
C GLY A 40 -12.65 43.07 -18.70
N CYS A 41 -12.13 43.22 -17.50
CA CYS A 41 -12.63 44.14 -16.48
C CYS A 41 -11.45 44.89 -15.90
N SER A 42 -11.41 46.17 -16.17
CA SER A 42 -10.59 47.17 -15.49
C SER A 42 -11.16 47.39 -14.08
N GLY A 43 -10.38 47.03 -13.07
CA GLY A 43 -10.68 47.38 -11.69
C GLY A 43 -9.40 47.86 -11.03
N ASP A 44 -9.41 49.11 -10.53
CA ASP A 44 -8.30 49.71 -9.80
C ASP A 44 -8.02 48.96 -8.53
N GLY A 45 -6.93 48.18 -8.54
CA GLY A 45 -6.42 47.47 -7.37
C GLY A 45 -5.47 48.30 -6.56
N ALA A 46 -5.84 48.59 -5.32
CA ALA A 46 -4.87 49.10 -4.32
C ALA A 46 -3.74 48.08 -4.11
N PRO A 47 -2.52 48.49 -3.79
CA PRO A 47 -1.41 47.58 -3.56
C PRO A 47 -1.72 46.67 -2.37
N ILE A 48 -1.68 45.37 -2.60
CA ILE A 48 -1.77 44.34 -1.55
C ILE A 48 -0.39 44.31 -0.89
N ASP A 49 -0.33 44.57 0.43
CA ASP A 49 0.87 44.35 1.21
C ASP A 49 1.31 42.87 1.11
N PRO A 50 2.62 42.60 1.03
CA PRO A 50 3.09 41.21 0.98
C PRO A 50 2.69 40.52 2.28
N ILE A 51 1.92 39.42 2.15
CA ILE A 51 1.62 38.51 3.25
C ILE A 51 2.98 37.94 3.71
N THR A 52 3.49 38.42 4.81
CA THR A 52 4.59 37.77 5.51
C THR A 52 4.06 36.49 6.07
N GLY A 53 4.49 35.33 5.51
CA GLY A 53 4.21 34.03 6.07
C GLY A 53 4.75 33.97 7.53
N PRO A 54 4.23 33.03 8.34
CA PRO A 54 4.70 32.85 9.70
C PRO A 54 6.20 32.57 9.72
N ASP A 55 6.88 33.09 10.74
CA ASP A 55 8.31 32.87 10.97
C ASP A 55 8.59 31.35 11.10
N PRO A 56 9.67 30.79 10.54
CA PRO A 56 10.01 29.38 10.63
C PRO A 56 10.40 28.89 12.04
N GLY A 57 9.75 29.36 13.05
CA GLY A 57 9.88 29.03 14.45
C GLY A 57 8.57 29.07 15.24
N ASP A 58 7.49 29.47 14.60
CA ASP A 58 6.18 29.46 15.25
C ASP A 58 5.50 28.09 15.01
N GLU A 59 5.49 27.26 16.04
CA GLU A 59 4.61 26.08 16.10
C GLU A 59 3.16 26.55 15.96
N VAL A 60 2.55 26.31 14.82
CA VAL A 60 1.11 26.56 14.61
C VAL A 60 0.37 25.48 15.38
N GLU A 61 -0.02 25.76 16.64
CA GLU A 61 -1.02 24.96 17.33
C GLU A 61 -2.32 24.97 16.51
N ILE A 62 -2.67 23.84 15.92
CA ILE A 62 -3.95 23.66 15.24
C ILE A 62 -5.01 23.48 16.35
N PRO A 63 -5.95 24.44 16.53
CA PRO A 63 -6.95 24.34 17.59
C PRO A 63 -7.87 23.15 17.32
N GLY A 64 -7.78 22.11 18.16
CA GLY A 64 -8.68 20.98 18.13
C GLY A 64 -8.05 19.62 17.80
N ASP A 65 -6.77 19.55 17.49
CA ASP A 65 -6.07 18.27 17.37
C ASP A 65 -5.48 17.86 18.73
N PRO A 66 -6.08 16.88 19.46
CA PRO A 66 -5.51 16.36 20.70
C PRO A 66 -4.22 15.54 20.48
N PHE A 67 -3.76 15.38 19.22
CA PHE A 67 -2.69 14.50 18.80
C PHE A 67 -1.53 15.23 18.12
N THR A 68 -1.45 16.57 18.25
CA THR A 68 -0.31 17.37 17.77
C THR A 68 0.99 16.84 18.39
N GLY A 69 1.86 16.31 17.57
CA GLY A 69 3.20 15.91 17.96
C GLY A 69 3.73 14.66 17.28
N THR A 70 2.92 13.64 17.05
CA THR A 70 3.47 12.35 16.59
C THR A 70 3.54 12.18 15.07
N ALA A 71 2.73 12.87 14.26
CA ALA A 71 2.91 12.89 12.81
C ALA A 71 4.26 13.50 12.36
N PHE A 72 4.89 14.31 13.19
CA PHE A 72 6.20 14.90 12.92
C PHE A 72 7.36 13.90 13.10
N THR A 73 7.11 12.74 13.69
CA THR A 73 8.11 11.65 13.72
C THR A 73 8.23 10.94 12.37
N ILE A 74 7.23 11.01 11.50
CA ILE A 74 7.29 10.46 10.13
C ILE A 74 8.19 11.35 9.30
N THR A 75 9.36 10.85 8.89
CA THR A 75 10.34 11.62 8.16
C THR A 75 10.80 10.98 6.86
N GLN A 76 11.14 11.81 5.87
CA GLN A 76 11.71 11.35 4.61
C GLN A 76 13.00 10.54 4.81
N ALA A 77 13.80 10.87 5.82
CA ALA A 77 15.07 10.20 6.09
C ALA A 77 14.86 8.78 6.62
N GLU A 78 13.90 8.57 7.52
CA GLU A 78 13.53 7.25 8.05
C GLU A 78 12.87 6.40 6.96
N ILE A 79 11.94 6.96 6.18
CA ILE A 79 11.37 6.29 5.00
C ILE A 79 12.46 5.84 4.03
N GLN A 80 13.43 6.73 3.70
CA GLN A 80 14.56 6.35 2.84
C GLN A 80 15.35 5.16 3.40
N GLN A 81 15.54 5.11 4.72
CA GLN A 81 16.24 3.99 5.36
C GLN A 81 15.39 2.72 5.28
N LEU A 82 14.10 2.79 5.63
CA LEU A 82 13.19 1.64 5.60
C LEU A 82 13.07 1.03 4.21
N VAL A 83 12.84 1.85 3.16
CA VAL A 83 12.75 1.31 1.79
C VAL A 83 14.10 0.71 1.34
N THR A 84 15.22 1.28 1.78
CA THR A 84 16.56 0.76 1.47
C THR A 84 16.78 -0.60 2.13
N ASP A 85 16.39 -0.75 3.39
CA ASP A 85 16.57 -2.01 4.13
C ASP A 85 15.64 -3.12 3.60
N ILE A 86 14.39 -2.78 3.26
CA ILE A 86 13.39 -3.74 2.79
C ILE A 86 13.66 -4.17 1.35
N ALA A 87 14.01 -3.24 0.45
CA ALA A 87 14.24 -3.50 -0.98
C ALA A 87 15.73 -3.64 -1.33
N HIS A 88 16.57 -4.03 -0.38
CA HIS A 88 18.00 -4.27 -0.60
C HIS A 88 18.20 -5.58 -1.39
N ASP A 89 19.24 -5.65 -2.23
CA ASP A 89 19.59 -6.87 -2.98
C ASP A 89 19.74 -8.12 -2.11
N SER A 90 20.22 -7.96 -0.86
CA SER A 90 20.36 -9.08 0.06
C SER A 90 19.03 -9.72 0.46
N THR A 91 17.90 -9.04 0.26
CA THR A 91 16.57 -9.61 0.51
C THR A 91 16.05 -10.44 -0.66
N LEU A 92 16.83 -10.54 -1.74
CA LEU A 92 16.53 -11.30 -2.98
C LEU A 92 15.09 -11.13 -3.45
N GLY A 93 14.57 -9.89 -3.37
CA GLY A 93 13.21 -9.55 -3.79
C GLY A 93 12.11 -10.21 -2.97
N ARG A 94 12.40 -10.71 -1.76
CA ARG A 94 11.40 -11.16 -0.75
C ARG A 94 10.32 -12.11 -1.28
N GLY A 95 10.68 -13.01 -2.20
CA GLY A 95 9.72 -13.95 -2.80
C GLY A 95 9.03 -14.83 -1.75
N SER A 96 7.73 -15.00 -1.84
CA SER A 96 6.95 -15.76 -0.84
C SER A 96 6.73 -17.21 -1.28
N PRO A 97 7.07 -18.23 -0.45
CA PRO A 97 7.88 -18.16 0.78
C PRO A 97 9.39 -18.21 0.48
N SER A 98 10.21 -17.55 1.27
CA SER A 98 11.67 -17.66 1.20
C SER A 98 12.31 -17.36 2.57
N PRO A 99 13.58 -17.74 2.80
CA PRO A 99 14.32 -17.33 3.99
C PRO A 99 14.43 -15.80 4.10
N GLU A 100 14.67 -15.11 2.99
CA GLU A 100 14.85 -13.66 2.92
C GLU A 100 13.55 -12.92 3.27
N LEU A 101 12.40 -13.45 2.83
CA LEU A 101 11.09 -12.95 3.28
C LEU A 101 10.97 -13.04 4.82
N ASN A 102 11.42 -14.15 5.41
CA ASN A 102 11.35 -14.33 6.85
C ASN A 102 12.29 -13.36 7.60
N GLU A 103 13.46 -13.04 7.04
CA GLU A 103 14.38 -12.04 7.61
C GLU A 103 13.73 -10.64 7.60
N VAL A 104 13.06 -10.27 6.51
CA VAL A 104 12.32 -9.00 6.43
C VAL A 104 11.13 -9.00 7.40
N ALA A 105 10.43 -10.14 7.57
CA ALA A 105 9.34 -10.25 8.55
C ALA A 105 9.84 -10.03 9.99
N GLU A 106 10.99 -10.59 10.35
CA GLU A 106 11.63 -10.37 11.68
C GLU A 106 12.07 -8.91 11.85
N TYR A 107 12.58 -8.27 10.78
CA TYR A 107 12.91 -6.85 10.79
C TYR A 107 11.66 -5.99 11.08
N ILE A 108 10.55 -6.23 10.37
CA ILE A 108 9.26 -5.54 10.58
C ILE A 108 8.75 -5.78 12.02
N ALA A 109 8.82 -7.01 12.50
CA ALA A 109 8.44 -7.36 13.88
C ALA A 109 9.29 -6.59 14.90
N GLY A 110 10.58 -6.39 14.62
CA GLY A 110 11.47 -5.57 15.43
C GLY A 110 11.06 -4.10 15.49
N VAL A 111 10.63 -3.52 14.36
CA VAL A 111 10.10 -2.14 14.28
C VAL A 111 8.79 -2.03 15.09
N PHE A 112 7.85 -2.96 14.93
CA PHE A 112 6.59 -2.96 15.71
C PHE A 112 6.87 -3.07 17.21
N ALA A 113 7.83 -3.91 17.62
CA ALA A 113 8.24 -4.02 19.02
C ALA A 113 8.87 -2.71 19.54
N GLY A 114 9.72 -2.06 18.73
CA GLY A 114 10.32 -0.76 19.02
C GLY A 114 9.29 0.35 19.21
N ALA A 115 8.25 0.32 18.39
CA ALA A 115 7.10 1.24 18.46
C ALA A 115 6.15 0.95 19.65
N GLY A 116 6.39 -0.12 20.41
CA GLY A 116 5.57 -0.48 21.57
C GLY A 116 4.23 -1.12 21.23
N LEU A 117 4.06 -1.64 20.01
CA LEU A 117 2.87 -2.38 19.62
C LEU A 117 2.76 -3.70 20.40
N THR A 118 1.54 -4.11 20.67
CA THR A 118 1.24 -5.43 21.20
C THR A 118 1.31 -6.47 20.07
N PRO A 119 1.95 -7.64 20.29
CA PRO A 119 1.94 -8.72 19.30
C PRO A 119 0.54 -9.21 18.95
N GLY A 120 0.28 -9.39 17.65
CA GLY A 120 -1.01 -9.86 17.12
C GLY A 120 -0.95 -11.18 16.35
N GLY A 121 0.25 -11.80 16.26
CA GLY A 121 0.49 -13.05 15.56
C GLY A 121 0.34 -14.30 16.42
N ASP A 122 0.99 -15.40 16.01
CA ASP A 122 0.89 -16.69 16.64
C ASP A 122 1.67 -16.75 17.96
N ASP A 123 1.22 -17.54 18.90
CA ASP A 123 1.88 -17.84 20.18
C ASP A 123 2.34 -16.60 20.99
N GLY A 124 1.65 -15.47 20.80
CA GLY A 124 1.97 -14.20 21.45
C GLY A 124 3.16 -13.46 20.82
N GLY A 125 3.58 -13.84 19.63
CA GLY A 125 4.55 -13.13 18.79
C GLY A 125 3.90 -12.22 17.77
N TYR A 126 4.71 -11.58 16.92
CA TYR A 126 4.22 -10.74 15.81
C TYR A 126 3.95 -11.54 14.54
N LEU A 127 4.61 -12.69 14.36
CA LEU A 127 4.51 -13.49 13.14
C LEU A 127 3.25 -14.37 13.16
N GLN A 128 2.48 -14.34 12.09
CA GLN A 128 1.34 -15.21 11.86
C GLN A 128 1.64 -16.12 10.66
N TRP A 129 1.98 -17.39 10.94
CA TRP A 129 2.47 -18.34 9.95
C TRP A 129 1.34 -19.03 9.19
N PHE A 130 1.47 -19.12 7.85
CA PHE A 130 0.48 -19.79 7.02
C PHE A 130 1.09 -20.48 5.79
N GLN A 131 0.32 -21.36 5.18
CA GLN A 131 0.71 -22.07 3.96
C GLN A 131 0.43 -21.18 2.74
N ALA A 132 1.45 -20.49 2.24
CA ALA A 132 1.31 -19.58 1.11
C ALA A 132 1.20 -20.30 -0.25
N ARG A 133 1.80 -21.49 -0.38
CA ARG A 133 1.79 -22.31 -1.60
C ARG A 133 1.19 -23.71 -1.33
N THR A 134 1.73 -24.72 -1.98
CA THR A 134 1.28 -26.10 -1.86
C THR A 134 1.59 -26.68 -0.46
N PRO A 135 0.68 -27.47 0.14
CA PRO A 135 0.96 -28.15 1.41
C PRO A 135 2.28 -28.95 1.38
N GLY A 136 3.14 -28.70 2.38
CA GLY A 136 4.46 -29.31 2.50
C GLY A 136 5.62 -28.43 2.04
N GLU A 137 5.35 -27.32 1.37
CA GLU A 137 6.34 -26.24 1.16
C GLU A 137 6.52 -25.41 2.43
N PRO A 138 7.59 -24.59 2.54
CA PRO A 138 7.77 -23.69 3.67
C PRO A 138 6.57 -22.77 3.89
N LEU A 139 6.34 -22.36 5.13
CA LEU A 139 5.34 -21.38 5.49
C LEU A 139 5.85 -19.97 5.16
N ALA A 140 4.92 -19.05 4.99
CA ALA A 140 5.19 -17.61 4.95
C ALA A 140 4.53 -16.93 6.16
N PRO A 141 5.11 -15.89 6.75
CA PRO A 141 4.48 -15.14 7.84
C PRO A 141 3.80 -13.87 7.33
N ASN A 142 2.64 -13.51 7.90
CA ASN A 142 2.28 -12.10 8.07
C ASN A 142 2.98 -11.56 9.30
N VAL A 143 3.13 -10.24 9.40
CA VAL A 143 3.54 -9.57 10.65
C VAL A 143 2.39 -8.72 11.15
N VAL A 144 1.96 -8.96 12.39
CA VAL A 144 0.78 -8.33 12.97
C VAL A 144 1.12 -7.69 14.31
N GLY A 145 0.92 -6.39 14.40
CA GLY A 145 1.01 -5.62 15.64
C GLY A 145 -0.26 -4.80 15.85
N TRP A 146 -0.56 -4.41 17.09
CA TRP A 146 -1.73 -3.60 17.36
C TRP A 146 -1.58 -2.73 18.59
N ILE A 147 -2.40 -1.69 18.68
CA ILE A 147 -2.52 -0.81 19.85
C ILE A 147 -3.95 -0.84 20.32
N GLU A 148 -4.14 -1.14 21.62
CA GLU A 148 -5.45 -1.16 22.23
C GLU A 148 -6.04 0.26 22.33
N GLY A 149 -7.30 0.41 21.95
CA GLY A 149 -8.02 1.67 22.02
C GLY A 149 -8.26 2.14 23.45
N SER A 150 -8.33 3.45 23.64
CA SER A 150 -8.49 4.06 24.96
C SER A 150 -9.94 4.09 25.46
N ASP A 151 -10.93 3.92 24.60
CA ASP A 151 -12.35 3.95 24.96
C ASP A 151 -12.85 2.54 25.28
N PRO A 152 -13.34 2.28 26.51
CA PRO A 152 -13.79 0.93 26.90
C PRO A 152 -15.01 0.41 26.13
N GLU A 153 -15.77 1.28 25.44
CA GLU A 153 -16.91 0.88 24.62
C GLU A 153 -16.52 0.63 23.15
N LEU A 154 -15.45 1.28 22.67
CA LEU A 154 -15.02 1.25 21.25
C LEU A 154 -13.73 0.45 21.01
N ARG A 155 -12.95 0.12 22.03
CA ARG A 155 -11.65 -0.56 21.87
C ARG A 155 -11.71 -1.95 21.24
N ASP A 156 -12.89 -2.57 21.26
CA ASP A 156 -13.12 -3.87 20.61
C ASP A 156 -13.50 -3.72 19.11
N GLU A 157 -13.56 -2.49 18.59
CA GLU A 157 -13.65 -2.16 17.17
C GLU A 157 -12.27 -1.82 16.62
N PHE A 158 -12.00 -2.21 15.37
CA PHE A 158 -10.66 -2.13 14.78
C PHE A 158 -10.62 -1.29 13.50
N VAL A 159 -9.64 -0.39 13.41
CA VAL A 159 -9.15 0.16 12.15
C VAL A 159 -7.89 -0.62 11.77
N VAL A 160 -7.86 -1.20 10.57
CA VAL A 160 -6.73 -2.01 10.11
C VAL A 160 -5.95 -1.24 9.05
N LEU A 161 -4.66 -1.02 9.29
CA LEU A 161 -3.73 -0.56 8.25
C LEU A 161 -3.03 -1.77 7.67
N SER A 162 -2.84 -1.77 6.35
CA SER A 162 -2.17 -2.87 5.66
C SER A 162 -1.22 -2.40 4.57
N ALA A 163 -0.17 -3.17 4.36
CA ALA A 163 0.70 -3.14 3.19
C ALA A 163 1.30 -4.53 3.03
N HIS A 164 1.53 -4.99 1.81
CA HIS A 164 2.29 -6.22 1.64
C HIS A 164 3.79 -5.93 1.60
N PHE A 165 4.58 -6.89 2.06
CA PHE A 165 6.04 -6.74 2.11
C PHE A 165 6.78 -7.78 1.25
N ASP A 166 6.09 -8.77 0.70
CA ASP A 166 6.65 -9.69 -0.29
C ASP A 166 6.72 -9.04 -1.68
N HIS A 167 7.53 -9.64 -2.56
CA HIS A 167 7.55 -9.33 -3.98
C HIS A 167 7.92 -10.58 -4.77
N LEU A 168 8.34 -10.44 -6.03
CA LEU A 168 8.49 -11.56 -6.96
C LEU A 168 9.69 -12.49 -6.66
N GLY A 169 10.63 -12.05 -5.85
CA GLY A 169 11.85 -12.79 -5.56
C GLY A 169 12.95 -12.52 -6.55
N GLY A 170 14.01 -13.34 -6.50
CA GLY A 170 15.15 -13.16 -7.39
C GLY A 170 16.22 -14.22 -7.17
N ILE A 171 17.29 -14.12 -7.93
CA ILE A 171 18.48 -14.97 -7.83
C ILE A 171 19.70 -14.08 -7.90
N ASP A 172 20.60 -14.18 -6.94
CA ASP A 172 21.94 -13.59 -7.02
C ASP A 172 22.90 -14.61 -7.64
N ASP A 173 23.03 -14.56 -8.96
CA ASP A 173 23.99 -15.40 -9.70
C ASP A 173 25.40 -14.75 -9.80
N GLY A 174 25.64 -13.67 -9.04
CA GLY A 174 26.90 -12.90 -9.05
C GLY A 174 26.97 -11.84 -10.15
N PRO A 175 28.13 -11.25 -10.41
CA PRO A 175 28.24 -10.09 -11.28
C PRO A 175 27.86 -10.44 -12.73
N GLY A 176 26.84 -9.80 -13.25
CA GLY A 176 26.40 -10.02 -14.63
C GLY A 176 25.10 -9.30 -14.97
N VAL A 177 24.02 -10.04 -14.99
CA VAL A 177 22.69 -9.53 -15.26
C VAL A 177 21.94 -9.49 -13.95
N ASP A 178 21.34 -8.34 -13.64
CA ASP A 178 20.44 -8.21 -12.51
C ASP A 178 19.22 -9.12 -12.71
N GLN A 179 18.94 -9.96 -11.73
CA GLN A 179 17.83 -10.91 -11.70
C GLN A 179 17.05 -10.83 -10.38
N ILE A 180 17.28 -9.77 -9.61
CA ILE A 180 16.59 -9.53 -8.36
C ILE A 180 15.46 -8.53 -8.61
N TYR A 181 14.25 -8.92 -8.28
CA TYR A 181 13.08 -8.03 -8.33
C TYR A 181 12.98 -7.34 -6.97
N ASN A 182 13.67 -6.20 -6.82
CA ASN A 182 13.76 -5.51 -5.54
C ASN A 182 12.41 -4.97 -5.05
N GLY A 183 11.48 -4.65 -5.95
CA GLY A 183 10.13 -4.23 -5.59
C GLY A 183 10.15 -3.03 -4.64
N ALA A 184 10.86 -1.96 -5.05
CA ALA A 184 11.04 -0.80 -4.19
C ALA A 184 9.74 -0.01 -4.05
N ASP A 185 9.03 0.24 -5.18
CA ASP A 185 7.69 0.81 -5.12
C ASP A 185 6.66 -0.26 -4.78
N ASP A 186 6.82 -1.46 -5.33
CA ASP A 186 5.95 -2.61 -5.15
C ASP A 186 6.58 -3.70 -4.24
N ASN A 187 6.41 -3.71 -2.90
CA ASN A 187 5.71 -2.69 -2.14
C ASN A 187 6.51 -2.33 -0.87
N ALA A 188 7.83 -2.08 -1.02
CA ALA A 188 8.60 -1.55 0.10
C ALA A 188 8.15 -0.12 0.45
N SER A 189 7.63 0.65 -0.54
CA SER A 189 7.12 2.00 -0.33
C SER A 189 5.92 2.02 0.63
N GLY A 190 4.93 1.16 0.41
CA GLY A 190 3.76 1.04 1.28
C GLY A 190 4.11 0.43 2.63
N THR A 191 5.01 -0.56 2.66
CA THR A 191 5.51 -1.15 3.90
C THR A 191 6.21 -0.11 4.77
N ALA A 192 7.07 0.74 4.20
CA ALA A 192 7.73 1.82 4.94
C ALA A 192 6.71 2.80 5.54
N ALA A 193 5.69 3.20 4.77
CA ALA A 193 4.63 4.05 5.30
C ALA A 193 3.87 3.40 6.46
N LEU A 194 3.55 2.10 6.36
CA LEU A 194 2.91 1.34 7.42
C LEU A 194 3.74 1.36 8.71
N LEU A 195 5.06 1.18 8.60
CA LEU A 195 5.98 1.17 9.74
C LEU A 195 6.08 2.54 10.41
N GLU A 196 6.24 3.60 9.64
CA GLU A 196 6.28 4.97 10.14
C GLU A 196 4.97 5.37 10.85
N ILE A 197 3.82 4.97 10.30
CA ILE A 197 2.53 5.20 10.94
C ILE A 197 2.43 4.39 12.25
N ALA A 198 2.95 3.17 12.28
CA ALA A 198 2.96 2.35 13.50
C ALA A 198 3.78 3.02 14.61
N GLU A 199 4.96 3.56 14.30
CA GLU A 199 5.79 4.31 15.24
C GLU A 199 5.11 5.58 15.72
N ALA A 200 4.50 6.35 14.80
CA ALA A 200 3.78 7.57 15.13
C ALA A 200 2.56 7.32 16.05
N VAL A 201 1.78 6.28 15.77
CA VAL A 201 0.63 5.89 16.63
C VAL A 201 1.12 5.33 17.97
N GLY A 202 2.22 4.54 17.96
CA GLY A 202 2.84 4.01 19.17
C GLY A 202 3.39 5.10 20.10
N ALA A 203 3.85 6.21 19.55
CA ALA A 203 4.37 7.36 20.30
C ALA A 203 3.26 8.27 20.88
N MET A 204 1.99 8.04 20.56
CA MET A 204 0.88 8.85 21.07
C MET A 204 0.78 8.73 22.60
N SER A 205 0.64 9.87 23.29
CA SER A 205 0.47 9.90 24.75
C SER A 205 -0.86 9.27 25.21
N THR A 206 -1.86 9.24 24.35
CA THR A 206 -3.15 8.58 24.54
C THR A 206 -3.54 7.89 23.24
N PRO A 207 -3.76 6.59 23.24
CA PRO A 207 -4.21 5.87 22.03
C PRO A 207 -5.55 6.41 21.52
N PRO A 208 -5.87 6.23 20.23
CA PRO A 208 -7.19 6.51 19.68
C PRO A 208 -8.29 5.76 20.45
N LYS A 209 -9.55 6.12 20.27
CA LYS A 209 -10.66 5.46 20.98
C LYS A 209 -10.79 3.98 20.59
N ARG A 210 -10.71 3.67 19.29
CA ARG A 210 -10.71 2.31 18.76
C ARG A 210 -9.30 1.76 18.68
N SER A 211 -9.20 0.47 18.71
CA SER A 211 -7.94 -0.22 18.48
C SER A 211 -7.46 -0.08 17.02
N VAL A 212 -6.15 0.03 16.86
CA VAL A 212 -5.52 0.11 15.54
C VAL A 212 -4.65 -1.13 15.34
N VAL A 213 -4.89 -1.85 14.23
CA VAL A 213 -4.14 -3.06 13.86
C VAL A 213 -3.27 -2.75 12.65
N PHE A 214 -2.02 -3.16 12.71
CA PHE A 214 -1.03 -3.05 11.64
C PHE A 214 -0.75 -4.44 11.08
N LEU A 215 -1.03 -4.61 9.80
CA LEU A 215 -0.83 -5.84 9.05
C LEU A 215 0.20 -5.62 7.95
N ALA A 216 1.42 -6.09 8.13
CA ALA A 216 2.31 -6.33 7.02
C ALA A 216 1.99 -7.73 6.47
N ALA A 217 1.35 -7.78 5.30
CA ALA A 217 0.90 -9.01 4.66
C ALA A 217 2.01 -9.61 3.81
N SER A 218 2.08 -10.93 3.71
CA SER A 218 2.92 -11.62 2.74
C SER A 218 2.08 -12.43 1.76
N ALA A 219 2.72 -12.90 0.68
CA ALA A 219 2.07 -13.66 -0.39
C ALA A 219 0.87 -12.92 -1.03
N GLU A 220 0.96 -11.59 -1.10
CA GLU A 220 0.06 -10.76 -1.89
C GLU A 220 0.18 -11.13 -3.37
N GLU A 221 1.41 -11.21 -3.88
CA GLU A 221 1.78 -11.60 -5.24
C GLU A 221 1.32 -13.02 -5.66
N LEU A 222 0.93 -13.82 -4.68
CA LEU A 222 0.33 -15.14 -4.88
C LEU A 222 -1.22 -15.09 -4.82
N GLY A 223 -1.81 -13.91 -4.83
CA GLY A 223 -3.24 -13.65 -4.81
C GLY A 223 -3.79 -13.40 -3.43
N LEU A 224 -3.31 -12.37 -2.74
CA LEU A 224 -3.81 -11.82 -1.47
C LEU A 224 -3.84 -12.84 -0.32
N ARG A 225 -2.93 -13.84 -0.34
CA ARG A 225 -3.05 -15.01 0.56
C ARG A 225 -2.85 -14.64 2.01
N GLY A 226 -1.95 -13.70 2.30
CA GLY A 226 -1.68 -13.24 3.65
C GLY A 226 -2.87 -12.52 4.27
N SER A 227 -3.45 -11.56 3.58
CA SER A 227 -4.62 -10.80 4.04
C SER A 227 -5.87 -11.69 4.13
N ILE A 228 -6.08 -12.63 3.20
CA ILE A 228 -7.16 -13.63 3.28
C ILE A 228 -6.97 -14.52 4.51
N PHE A 229 -5.73 -14.96 4.79
CA PHE A 229 -5.43 -15.78 5.95
C PHE A 229 -5.64 -14.99 7.26
N PHE A 230 -5.15 -13.76 7.33
CA PHE A 230 -5.36 -12.87 8.46
C PHE A 230 -6.84 -12.72 8.79
N LEU A 231 -7.69 -12.40 7.82
CA LEU A 231 -9.13 -12.23 7.99
C LEU A 231 -9.87 -13.51 8.43
N SER A 232 -9.24 -14.66 8.28
CA SER A 232 -9.86 -15.95 8.60
C SER A 232 -9.34 -16.57 9.89
N HIS A 233 -8.13 -16.20 10.35
CA HIS A 233 -7.40 -16.90 11.42
C HIS A 233 -6.83 -15.97 12.49
N SER A 234 -6.92 -14.62 12.35
CA SER A 234 -6.45 -13.71 13.39
C SER A 234 -7.39 -13.69 14.60
N GLN A 235 -6.87 -13.20 15.71
CA GLN A 235 -7.68 -12.94 16.92
C GLN A 235 -8.68 -11.77 16.75
N PHE A 236 -8.50 -10.96 15.72
CA PHE A 236 -9.33 -9.80 15.43
C PHE A 236 -10.53 -10.21 14.56
N SER A 237 -11.74 -10.08 15.10
CA SER A 237 -12.96 -10.45 14.37
C SER A 237 -13.19 -9.52 13.16
N PRO A 238 -13.34 -10.04 11.93
CA PRO A 238 -13.70 -9.21 10.78
C PRO A 238 -14.99 -8.40 10.97
N ALA A 239 -15.94 -8.91 11.77
CA ALA A 239 -17.20 -8.21 12.06
C ALA A 239 -17.02 -6.96 12.95
N ALA A 240 -15.87 -6.83 13.61
CA ALA A 240 -15.50 -5.68 14.43
C ALA A 240 -14.51 -4.74 13.71
N MET A 241 -14.09 -5.07 12.49
CA MET A 241 -13.25 -4.20 11.68
C MET A 241 -14.14 -3.17 10.97
N ILE A 242 -13.95 -1.90 11.28
CA ILE A 242 -14.76 -0.80 10.72
C ILE A 242 -14.19 -0.25 9.43
N ALA A 243 -12.88 -0.34 9.25
CA ALA A 243 -12.18 0.17 8.07
C ALA A 243 -10.84 -0.54 7.84
N ASN A 244 -10.43 -0.62 6.57
CA ASN A 244 -9.07 -0.92 6.17
C ASN A 244 -8.47 0.26 5.38
N VAL A 245 -7.24 0.65 5.72
CA VAL A 245 -6.44 1.62 4.98
C VAL A 245 -5.20 0.90 4.47
N ASN A 246 -5.11 0.74 3.16
CA ASN A 246 -4.03 -0.01 2.51
C ASN A 246 -3.08 0.91 1.76
N PHE A 247 -1.79 0.60 1.81
CA PHE A 247 -0.72 1.34 1.13
C PHE A 247 -0.01 0.39 0.16
N ASP A 248 -0.07 0.71 -1.13
CA ASP A 248 0.53 -0.15 -2.14
C ASP A 248 0.94 0.67 -3.36
N MET A 249 2.25 0.67 -3.66
CA MET A 249 2.88 1.45 -4.71
C MET A 249 2.61 2.96 -4.57
N ILE A 250 3.18 3.59 -3.55
CA ILE A 250 2.91 5.00 -3.20
C ILE A 250 4.11 5.94 -3.44
N GLY A 251 5.22 5.43 -3.98
CA GLY A 251 6.48 6.16 -4.13
C GLY A 251 6.80 6.68 -5.53
N ARG A 252 5.89 6.56 -6.52
CA ARG A 252 6.15 6.97 -7.91
C ARG A 252 5.15 8.03 -8.42
N GLY A 253 5.38 8.55 -9.62
CA GLY A 253 4.51 9.55 -10.24
C GLY A 253 4.71 10.96 -9.68
N GLU A 254 3.66 11.77 -9.64
CA GLU A 254 3.73 13.17 -9.18
C GLU A 254 3.82 13.24 -7.65
N THR A 255 4.81 13.98 -7.12
CA THR A 255 5.09 14.12 -5.67
C THR A 255 3.88 14.55 -4.85
N ASN A 256 3.03 15.38 -5.42
CA ASN A 256 1.91 16.00 -4.70
C ASN A 256 0.56 15.37 -5.03
N HIS A 257 0.54 14.20 -5.64
CA HIS A 257 -0.68 13.51 -6.03
C HIS A 257 -0.70 12.06 -5.57
N ILE A 258 -1.87 11.59 -5.13
CA ILE A 258 -2.11 10.18 -4.78
C ILE A 258 -3.55 9.79 -5.12
N TRP A 259 -3.74 8.63 -5.72
CA TRP A 259 -5.05 8.04 -5.92
C TRP A 259 -5.55 7.40 -4.63
N MET A 260 -6.84 7.60 -4.35
CA MET A 260 -7.58 6.91 -3.28
C MET A 260 -8.59 5.96 -3.93
N ILE A 261 -8.20 4.72 -4.11
CA ILE A 261 -9.02 3.70 -4.76
C ILE A 261 -9.93 3.04 -3.72
N ARG A 262 -11.22 2.97 -4.02
CA ARG A 262 -12.25 2.44 -3.13
C ARG A 262 -13.42 1.84 -3.91
N ARG A 263 -14.33 1.17 -3.22
CA ARG A 263 -15.61 0.80 -3.83
C ARG A 263 -16.48 2.03 -4.09
N THR A 264 -17.36 1.93 -5.08
CA THR A 264 -18.29 3.01 -5.45
C THR A 264 -19.21 3.41 -4.29
N ASP A 265 -19.60 2.45 -3.43
CA ASP A 265 -20.50 2.67 -2.29
C ASP A 265 -19.77 2.98 -0.96
N SER A 266 -18.44 3.09 -0.98
CA SER A 266 -17.61 3.41 0.19
C SER A 266 -17.65 4.91 0.51
N GLU A 267 -17.69 5.24 1.79
CA GLU A 267 -17.62 6.62 2.28
C GLU A 267 -16.24 6.98 2.86
N ILE A 268 -15.32 6.01 2.95
CA ILE A 268 -14.01 6.22 3.59
C ILE A 268 -13.19 7.32 2.92
N ALA A 269 -13.30 7.47 1.59
CA ALA A 269 -12.61 8.54 0.87
C ALA A 269 -13.09 9.93 1.26
N ALA A 270 -14.37 10.09 1.62
CA ALA A 270 -14.88 11.37 2.10
C ALA A 270 -14.20 11.77 3.43
N VAL A 271 -13.89 10.79 4.28
CA VAL A 271 -13.10 11.00 5.51
C VAL A 271 -11.69 11.45 5.16
N ALA A 272 -11.03 10.75 4.26
CA ALA A 272 -9.66 11.05 3.84
C ALA A 272 -9.56 12.44 3.19
N LEU A 273 -10.52 12.82 2.34
CA LEU A 273 -10.58 14.16 1.75
C LEU A 273 -10.80 15.25 2.80
N ALA A 274 -11.69 15.00 3.78
CA ALA A 274 -11.92 15.96 4.86
C ALA A 274 -10.68 16.15 5.73
N VAL A 275 -9.95 15.07 6.01
CA VAL A 275 -8.67 15.11 6.72
C VAL A 275 -7.61 15.86 5.89
N ALA A 276 -7.44 15.53 4.61
CA ALA A 276 -6.49 16.21 3.74
C ALA A 276 -6.74 17.73 3.65
N ALA A 277 -8.02 18.14 3.66
CA ALA A 277 -8.39 19.56 3.66
C ALA A 277 -8.02 20.30 4.96
N GLN A 278 -7.81 19.56 6.07
CA GLN A 278 -7.33 20.13 7.35
C GLN A 278 -5.81 20.25 7.39
N HIS A 279 -5.09 19.55 6.50
CA HIS A 279 -3.62 19.52 6.43
C HIS A 279 -3.09 20.03 5.07
N PRO A 280 -3.41 21.26 4.65
CA PRO A 280 -2.98 21.81 3.36
C PRO A 280 -1.45 22.00 3.26
N ASP A 281 -0.76 22.04 4.37
CA ASP A 281 0.70 22.12 4.51
C ASP A 281 1.42 20.89 3.96
N LEU A 282 0.76 19.72 3.90
CA LEU A 282 1.29 18.56 3.20
C LEU A 282 1.55 18.83 1.71
N GLY A 283 0.79 19.75 1.11
CA GLY A 283 0.83 20.00 -0.33
C GLY A 283 0.53 18.72 -1.13
N LEU A 284 -0.23 17.77 -0.56
CA LEU A 284 -0.68 16.55 -1.23
C LEU A 284 -2.12 16.72 -1.70
N ALA A 285 -2.39 16.36 -2.95
CA ALA A 285 -3.73 16.37 -3.56
C ALA A 285 -4.22 14.91 -3.72
N PRO A 286 -4.94 14.36 -2.74
CA PRO A 286 -5.54 13.06 -2.89
C PRO A 286 -6.73 13.14 -3.86
N GLU A 287 -6.80 12.21 -4.80
CA GLU A 287 -7.88 12.10 -5.77
C GLU A 287 -8.75 10.88 -5.48
N ASP A 288 -10.06 11.11 -5.29
CA ASP A 288 -11.05 10.05 -5.09
C ASP A 288 -11.28 9.29 -6.40
N SER A 289 -10.94 8.02 -6.41
CA SER A 289 -11.02 7.12 -7.56
C SER A 289 -11.85 5.89 -7.22
N PRO A 290 -13.19 5.96 -7.31
CA PRO A 290 -14.02 4.78 -7.10
C PRO A 290 -13.82 3.78 -8.24
N ASP A 291 -13.24 2.61 -7.94
CA ASP A 291 -13.00 1.52 -8.89
C ASP A 291 -13.19 0.17 -8.21
N ASP A 292 -14.37 -0.44 -8.43
CA ASP A 292 -14.76 -1.72 -7.83
C ASP A 292 -13.92 -2.92 -8.33
N VAL A 293 -13.20 -2.76 -9.44
CA VAL A 293 -12.34 -3.80 -10.00
C VAL A 293 -10.92 -3.62 -9.49
N PHE A 294 -10.40 -2.40 -9.51
CA PHE A 294 -9.01 -2.14 -9.15
C PHE A 294 -8.76 -2.30 -7.64
N ILE A 295 -9.73 -1.98 -6.78
CA ILE A 295 -9.63 -2.21 -5.32
C ILE A 295 -9.33 -3.67 -4.96
N GLN A 296 -9.68 -4.61 -5.83
CA GLN A 296 -9.46 -6.05 -5.63
C GLN A 296 -8.06 -6.53 -6.04
N ARG A 297 -7.20 -5.63 -6.53
CA ARG A 297 -5.86 -5.96 -7.00
C ARG A 297 -4.77 -5.79 -5.94
N SER A 298 -5.16 -5.43 -4.72
CA SER A 298 -4.30 -5.29 -3.56
C SER A 298 -5.00 -5.86 -2.32
N ASP A 299 -4.33 -5.91 -1.18
CA ASP A 299 -4.84 -6.51 0.08
C ASP A 299 -6.21 -5.98 0.51
N SER A 300 -6.53 -4.70 0.21
CA SER A 300 -7.86 -4.12 0.44
C SER A 300 -9.00 -4.94 -0.19
N GLY A 301 -8.73 -5.67 -1.28
CA GLY A 301 -9.69 -6.57 -1.91
C GLY A 301 -10.17 -7.68 -0.98
N ALA A 302 -9.28 -8.23 -0.15
CA ALA A 302 -9.65 -9.25 0.83
C ALA A 302 -10.62 -8.70 1.89
N PHE A 303 -10.42 -7.46 2.34
CA PHE A 303 -11.31 -6.78 3.29
C PHE A 303 -12.67 -6.47 2.67
N VAL A 304 -12.68 -5.93 1.45
CA VAL A 304 -13.91 -5.67 0.69
C VAL A 304 -14.76 -6.93 0.51
N LEU A 305 -14.13 -8.08 0.21
CA LEU A 305 -14.83 -9.37 0.11
C LEU A 305 -15.47 -9.83 1.42
N LYS A 306 -14.99 -9.33 2.56
CA LYS A 306 -15.59 -9.56 3.89
C LYS A 306 -16.62 -8.49 4.28
N GLY A 307 -16.89 -7.52 3.41
CA GLY A 307 -17.82 -6.42 3.66
C GLY A 307 -17.26 -5.30 4.54
N ILE A 308 -15.94 -5.27 4.73
CA ILE A 308 -15.24 -4.21 5.44
C ILE A 308 -14.98 -3.07 4.47
N ASP A 309 -15.25 -1.83 4.88
CA ASP A 309 -14.95 -0.66 4.06
C ASP A 309 -13.43 -0.47 3.94
N ALA A 310 -12.94 -0.20 2.74
CA ALA A 310 -11.51 -0.14 2.47
C ALA A 310 -11.14 1.01 1.54
N LEU A 311 -9.97 1.59 1.82
CA LEU A 311 -9.30 2.60 1.01
C LEU A 311 -7.90 2.10 0.66
N PHE A 312 -7.53 2.23 -0.61
CA PHE A 312 -6.25 1.83 -1.14
C PHE A 312 -5.53 3.06 -1.72
N TYR A 313 -4.45 3.50 -1.08
CA TYR A 313 -3.56 4.54 -1.60
C TYR A 313 -2.64 3.97 -2.66
N HIS A 314 -2.60 4.59 -3.84
CA HIS A 314 -1.85 4.11 -4.99
C HIS A 314 -1.34 5.25 -5.87
N SER A 315 -0.14 5.13 -6.41
CA SER A 315 0.47 6.14 -7.30
C SER A 315 0.17 5.94 -8.78
N GLY A 316 -0.43 4.82 -9.14
CA GLY A 316 -0.59 4.37 -10.53
C GLY A 316 0.54 3.42 -10.97
N LEU A 317 0.29 2.69 -12.05
CA LEU A 317 1.28 1.79 -12.63
C LEU A 317 2.36 2.57 -13.37
N HIS A 318 3.61 2.12 -13.28
CA HIS A 318 4.77 2.68 -13.96
C HIS A 318 5.51 1.61 -14.78
N ALA A 319 6.51 2.03 -15.58
CA ALA A 319 7.19 1.13 -16.52
C ALA A 319 8.02 0.03 -15.83
N GLU A 320 8.45 0.29 -14.60
CA GLU A 320 9.25 -0.62 -13.78
C GLU A 320 8.42 -1.61 -12.96
N TYR A 321 7.09 -1.50 -12.96
CA TYR A 321 6.18 -2.42 -12.27
C TYR A 321 6.47 -3.87 -12.65
N HIS A 322 6.76 -4.73 -11.67
CA HIS A 322 7.17 -6.12 -11.85
C HIS A 322 8.41 -6.31 -12.72
N GLN A 323 9.35 -5.36 -12.66
CA GLN A 323 10.65 -5.45 -13.33
C GLN A 323 11.78 -5.39 -12.31
N VAL A 324 12.94 -5.95 -12.65
CA VAL A 324 14.16 -5.83 -11.84
C VAL A 324 14.61 -4.37 -11.67
N SER A 325 14.11 -3.47 -12.49
CA SER A 325 14.40 -2.03 -12.41
C SER A 325 13.51 -1.26 -11.46
N ASP A 326 12.62 -1.91 -10.69
CA ASP A 326 11.89 -1.26 -9.59
C ASP A 326 12.80 -1.10 -8.36
N GLU A 327 13.58 -0.02 -8.41
CA GLU A 327 14.71 0.25 -7.52
C GLU A 327 14.47 1.44 -6.59
N VAL A 328 15.08 1.39 -5.40
CA VAL A 328 15.02 2.45 -4.38
C VAL A 328 15.42 3.82 -4.94
N ALA A 329 16.40 3.85 -5.85
CA ALA A 329 16.88 5.10 -6.46
C ALA A 329 15.83 5.85 -7.29
N LEU A 330 14.73 5.19 -7.64
CA LEU A 330 13.63 5.76 -8.43
C LEU A 330 12.45 6.24 -7.57
N LEU A 331 12.49 6.02 -6.26
CA LEU A 331 11.41 6.43 -5.35
C LEU A 331 11.45 7.93 -5.05
N ASP A 332 10.28 8.52 -4.96
CA ASP A 332 10.04 9.83 -4.35
C ASP A 332 9.68 9.64 -2.87
N THR A 333 10.70 9.60 -2.02
CA THR A 333 10.51 9.40 -0.57
C THR A 333 9.80 10.56 0.11
N LEU A 334 9.84 11.77 -0.47
CA LEU A 334 9.02 12.89 0.01
C LEU A 334 7.53 12.64 -0.22
N LYS A 335 7.17 12.04 -1.36
CA LYS A 335 5.79 11.62 -1.61
C LYS A 335 5.34 10.56 -0.61
N ILE A 336 6.16 9.55 -0.35
CA ILE A 336 5.86 8.50 0.63
C ILE A 336 5.63 9.11 2.01
N GLU A 337 6.48 10.06 2.44
CA GLU A 337 6.29 10.81 3.70
C GLU A 337 4.93 11.51 3.76
N LYS A 338 4.56 12.23 2.70
CA LYS A 338 3.27 12.92 2.64
C LYS A 338 2.09 11.97 2.72
N VAL A 339 2.15 10.84 2.00
CA VAL A 339 1.10 9.81 2.02
C VAL A 339 1.02 9.14 3.38
N ALA A 340 2.16 8.82 4.00
CA ALA A 340 2.22 8.26 5.35
C ALA A 340 1.59 9.21 6.40
N LYS A 341 1.92 10.51 6.35
CA LYS A 341 1.31 11.52 7.22
C LYS A 341 -0.20 11.62 7.01
N LEU A 342 -0.67 11.63 5.76
CA LEU A 342 -2.11 11.60 5.46
C LEU A 342 -2.75 10.33 6.03
N GLY A 343 -2.13 9.17 5.81
CA GLY A 343 -2.59 7.88 6.34
C GLY A 343 -2.67 7.86 7.86
N TYR A 344 -1.68 8.43 8.54
CA TYR A 344 -1.69 8.60 9.99
C TYR A 344 -2.93 9.39 10.46
N TRP A 345 -3.18 10.58 9.93
CA TRP A 345 -4.33 11.40 10.35
C TRP A 345 -5.66 10.77 9.97
N VAL A 346 -5.77 10.11 8.83
CA VAL A 346 -6.97 9.36 8.45
C VAL A 346 -7.23 8.22 9.45
N THR A 347 -6.18 7.52 9.87
CA THR A 347 -6.28 6.46 10.89
C THR A 347 -6.76 7.01 12.22
N VAL A 348 -6.16 8.10 12.69
CA VAL A 348 -6.54 8.76 13.95
C VAL A 348 -7.99 9.25 13.90
N GLU A 349 -8.40 9.83 12.78
CA GLU A 349 -9.79 10.28 12.58
C GLU A 349 -10.76 9.11 12.59
N LEU A 350 -10.50 8.03 11.85
CA LEU A 350 -11.36 6.83 11.82
C LEU A 350 -11.47 6.16 13.19
N ALA A 351 -10.34 6.01 13.87
CA ALA A 351 -10.30 5.38 15.19
C ALA A 351 -10.80 6.29 16.33
N GLY A 352 -10.82 7.62 16.12
CA GLY A 352 -11.25 8.62 17.10
C GLY A 352 -12.74 8.95 17.08
N ARG A 353 -13.47 8.60 16.01
CA ARG A 353 -14.90 8.92 15.86
C ARG A 353 -15.77 8.30 16.95
N PRO A 354 -16.95 8.95 17.28
CA PRO A 354 -17.89 8.39 18.22
C PRO A 354 -18.56 7.11 17.71
#